data_103af3caf2b193ec64b1788403fc59ea
#
_entry.id   103af3caf2b193ec64b1788403fc59ea
#
_cell.length_a   1.000
_cell.length_b   1.000
_cell.length_c   1.000
_cell.angle_alpha   90.00
_cell.angle_beta   90.00
_cell.angle_gamma   90.00
#
_symmetry.space_group_name_H-M   'P 1'
#
loop_
_entity.id
_entity.type
_entity.pdbx_description
1 polymer ?
#
loop_
_entity_poly.entity_id
_entity_poly.type
_entity_poly.pdbx_seq_one_letter_code
_entity_poly.pdbx_strand_id
1 'polypeptide(L)'
;MTEAERATIAGHPVLLYDGVCALCHGVVRFVLRNDRDGSFRFAALESDAARELLGTEASVKDGVAVIVDLLTPGQRVLRRSDAVVEVLRLLGWRWRSHLLAAVPRRLREAGYSIVAGVRYRIFGRYAVCPLPPHEVRERFFGG
;
A
#
# COMPACT_ATOMS: atom_id res chain seq x y z
N MET A 1 5.30 -13.53 -11.42
CA MET A 1 3.86 -13.20 -11.48
C MET A 1 3.26 -13.85 -12.72
N THR A 2 2.08 -14.48 -12.58
CA THR A 2 1.44 -15.18 -13.70
C THR A 2 0.66 -14.21 -14.59
N GLU A 3 0.32 -14.67 -15.79
CA GLU A 3 -0.54 -13.94 -16.72
C GLU A 3 -1.91 -13.63 -16.08
N ALA A 4 -2.46 -14.60 -15.36
CA ALA A 4 -3.75 -14.45 -14.67
C ALA A 4 -3.68 -13.38 -13.57
N GLU A 5 -2.58 -13.33 -12.81
CA GLU A 5 -2.37 -12.30 -11.80
C GLU A 5 -2.27 -10.92 -12.45
N ARG A 6 -1.53 -10.80 -13.56
CA ARG A 6 -1.42 -9.55 -14.30
C ARG A 6 -2.78 -9.04 -14.77
N ALA A 7 -3.62 -9.94 -15.27
CA ALA A 7 -4.96 -9.59 -15.72
C ALA A 7 -5.85 -9.09 -14.58
N THR A 8 -5.70 -9.68 -13.38
CA THR A 8 -6.51 -9.29 -12.21
C THR A 8 -6.14 -7.92 -11.68
N ILE A 9 -4.89 -7.50 -11.81
CA ILE A 9 -4.41 -6.26 -11.22
C ILE A 9 -4.33 -5.09 -12.20
N ALA A 10 -4.36 -5.36 -13.50
CA ALA A 10 -4.24 -4.32 -14.53
C ALA A 10 -5.30 -3.23 -14.36
N GLY A 11 -4.87 -1.99 -14.32
CA GLY A 11 -5.75 -0.84 -14.17
C GLY A 11 -6.26 -0.58 -12.75
N HIS A 12 -6.01 -1.48 -11.81
CA HIS A 12 -6.40 -1.30 -10.40
C HIS A 12 -5.27 -0.63 -9.62
N PRO A 13 -5.60 0.23 -8.64
CA PRO A 13 -4.58 0.70 -7.71
C PRO A 13 -4.11 -0.47 -6.84
N VAL A 14 -2.79 -0.57 -6.66
CA VAL A 14 -2.18 -1.65 -5.86
C VAL A 14 -1.54 -1.04 -4.64
N LEU A 15 -1.97 -1.47 -3.46
CA LEU A 15 -1.37 -1.12 -2.19
C LEU A 15 -0.38 -2.20 -1.80
N LEU A 16 0.87 -1.80 -1.63
CA LEU A 16 1.95 -2.68 -1.20
C LEU A 16 2.30 -2.33 0.24
N TYR A 17 2.45 -3.33 1.08
CA TYR A 17 2.58 -3.13 2.52
C TYR A 17 3.63 -4.06 3.11
N ASP A 18 4.19 -3.67 4.26
CA ASP A 18 5.07 -4.53 5.03
C ASP A 18 4.23 -5.64 5.67
N GLY A 19 4.39 -6.87 5.19
CA GLY A 19 3.56 -8.00 5.57
C GLY A 19 3.66 -8.42 7.03
N VAL A 20 4.72 -8.04 7.74
CA VAL A 20 4.88 -8.37 9.17
C VAL A 20 4.58 -7.20 10.10
N CYS A 21 4.31 -6.02 9.57
CA CYS A 21 4.02 -4.82 10.34
C CYS A 21 2.53 -4.77 10.73
N ALA A 22 2.24 -4.77 12.03
CA ALA A 22 0.86 -4.70 12.50
C ALA A 22 0.16 -3.40 12.09
N LEU A 23 0.88 -2.28 12.10
CA LEU A 23 0.34 -0.99 11.64
C LEU A 23 0.00 -1.04 10.15
N CYS A 24 0.86 -1.64 9.33
CA CYS A 24 0.64 -1.75 7.89
C CYS A 24 -0.58 -2.63 7.59
N HIS A 25 -0.78 -3.70 8.34
CA HIS A 25 -2.00 -4.49 8.25
C HIS A 25 -3.24 -3.68 8.67
N GLY A 26 -3.08 -2.78 9.63
CA GLY A 26 -4.14 -1.84 10.00
C GLY A 26 -4.52 -0.92 8.85
N VAL A 27 -3.54 -0.45 8.09
CA VAL A 27 -3.78 0.36 6.89
C VAL A 27 -4.54 -0.45 5.84
N VAL A 28 -4.14 -1.69 5.62
CA VAL A 28 -4.84 -2.58 4.68
C VAL A 28 -6.30 -2.77 5.09
N ARG A 29 -6.55 -3.04 6.39
CA ARG A 29 -7.92 -3.20 6.90
C ARG A 29 -8.74 -1.92 6.74
N PHE A 30 -8.12 -0.76 6.96
CA PHE A 30 -8.76 0.53 6.75
C PHE A 30 -9.18 0.71 5.29
N VAL A 31 -8.29 0.40 4.36
CA VAL A 31 -8.60 0.47 2.92
C VAL A 31 -9.72 -0.49 2.56
N LEU A 32 -9.65 -1.74 3.03
CA LEU A 32 -10.69 -2.74 2.76
C LEU A 32 -12.07 -2.27 3.21
N ARG A 33 -12.15 -1.61 4.38
CA ARG A 33 -13.43 -1.11 4.90
C ARG A 33 -13.99 0.06 4.11
N ASN A 34 -13.14 0.87 3.53
CA ASN A 34 -13.54 2.12 2.88
C ASN A 34 -13.54 2.05 1.36
N ASP A 35 -13.03 0.98 0.78
CA ASP A 35 -13.00 0.76 -0.67
C ASP A 35 -14.28 0.06 -1.11
N ARG A 36 -15.34 0.84 -1.28
CA ARG A 36 -16.68 0.33 -1.59
C ARG A 36 -16.75 -0.43 -2.90
N ASP A 37 -15.98 0.00 -3.90
CA ASP A 37 -16.00 -0.60 -5.23
C ASP A 37 -15.10 -1.81 -5.35
N GLY A 38 -14.32 -2.13 -4.33
CA GLY A 38 -13.35 -3.23 -4.37
C GLY A 38 -12.25 -3.01 -5.40
N SER A 39 -11.87 -1.75 -5.61
CA SER A 39 -10.91 -1.38 -6.65
C SER A 39 -9.48 -1.74 -6.31
N PHE A 40 -9.10 -1.65 -5.03
CA PHE A 40 -7.72 -1.89 -4.61
C PHE A 40 -7.34 -3.36 -4.70
N ARG A 41 -6.09 -3.59 -5.07
CA ARG A 41 -5.43 -4.89 -4.96
C ARG A 41 -4.26 -4.76 -4.00
N PHE A 42 -3.84 -5.85 -3.38
CA PHE A 42 -2.89 -5.83 -2.26
C PHE A 42 -1.80 -6.85 -2.47
N ALA A 43 -0.58 -6.50 -2.11
CA ALA A 43 0.53 -7.44 -2.06
C ALA A 43 1.53 -7.00 -0.98
N ALA A 44 2.23 -7.96 -0.39
CA ALA A 44 3.29 -7.65 0.56
C ALA A 44 4.51 -7.13 -0.19
N LEU A 45 5.19 -6.15 0.38
CA LEU A 45 6.41 -5.57 -0.21
C LEU A 45 7.53 -6.59 -0.36
N GLU A 46 7.58 -7.58 0.53
CA GLU A 46 8.57 -8.64 0.49
C GLU A 46 8.26 -9.76 -0.51
N SER A 47 7.10 -9.71 -1.18
CA SER A 47 6.72 -10.73 -2.15
C SER A 47 7.49 -10.63 -3.46
N ASP A 48 7.57 -11.74 -4.19
CA ASP A 48 8.20 -11.75 -5.51
C ASP A 48 7.45 -10.86 -6.52
N ALA A 49 6.13 -10.81 -6.41
CA ALA A 49 5.31 -9.95 -7.25
C ALA A 49 5.65 -8.47 -7.04
N ALA A 50 5.84 -8.06 -5.80
CA ALA A 50 6.23 -6.69 -5.49
C ALA A 50 7.62 -6.37 -6.07
N ARG A 51 8.56 -7.28 -5.94
CA ARG A 51 9.90 -7.10 -6.54
C ARG A 51 9.83 -6.98 -8.05
N GLU A 52 9.00 -7.78 -8.70
CA GLU A 52 8.82 -7.71 -10.14
C GLU A 52 8.21 -6.38 -10.59
N LEU A 53 7.25 -5.85 -9.83
CA LEU A 53 6.57 -4.61 -10.18
C LEU A 53 7.39 -3.36 -9.86
N LEU A 54 8.12 -3.37 -8.75
CA LEU A 54 8.81 -2.18 -8.24
C LEU A 54 10.30 -2.14 -8.54
N GLY A 55 10.93 -3.30 -8.71
CA GLY A 55 12.39 -3.35 -8.77
C GLY A 55 12.99 -2.77 -7.49
N THR A 56 13.71 -1.66 -7.62
CA THR A 56 14.35 -0.97 -6.49
C THR A 56 13.61 0.30 -6.06
N GLU A 57 12.45 0.60 -6.66
CA GLU A 57 11.72 1.84 -6.38
C GLU A 57 11.15 1.92 -4.97
N ALA A 58 10.83 0.77 -4.35
CA ALA A 58 10.31 0.73 -3.00
C ALA A 58 10.79 -0.52 -2.27
N SER A 59 10.75 -0.51 -0.96
CA SER A 59 11.18 -1.63 -0.12
C SER A 59 10.34 -1.71 1.15
N VAL A 60 10.54 -2.80 1.91
CA VAL A 60 9.88 -3.00 3.21
C VAL A 60 10.09 -1.82 4.15
N LYS A 61 11.22 -1.13 4.05
CA LYS A 61 11.52 0.05 4.89
C LYS A 61 10.53 1.19 4.69
N ASP A 62 9.90 1.26 3.51
CA ASP A 62 8.92 2.32 3.22
C ASP A 62 7.60 2.10 3.95
N GLY A 63 7.34 0.89 4.42
CA GLY A 63 6.11 0.54 5.12
C GLY A 63 4.92 0.33 4.18
N VAL A 64 4.59 1.34 3.38
CA VAL A 64 3.55 1.25 2.36
C VAL A 64 3.98 1.93 1.08
N ALA A 65 3.48 1.42 -0.04
CA ALA A 65 3.63 2.02 -1.35
C ALA A 65 2.35 1.77 -2.15
N VAL A 66 2.08 2.64 -3.11
CA VAL A 66 0.89 2.50 -3.98
C VAL A 66 1.35 2.63 -5.43
N ILE A 67 0.88 1.71 -6.27
CA ILE A 67 1.06 1.83 -7.72
C ILE A 67 -0.28 2.23 -8.31
N VAL A 68 -0.31 3.30 -9.07
CA VAL A 68 -1.50 3.75 -9.79
C VAL A 68 -1.29 3.58 -11.29
N ASP A 69 -2.36 3.34 -12.00
CA ASP A 69 -2.36 3.13 -13.45
C ASP A 69 -1.42 1.99 -13.88
N LEU A 70 -1.44 0.92 -13.09
CA LEU A 70 -0.57 -0.23 -13.26
C LEU A 70 -0.68 -0.84 -14.66
N LEU A 71 0.47 -1.16 -15.24
CA LEU A 71 0.61 -1.75 -16.57
C LEU A 71 0.10 -0.83 -17.70
N THR A 72 0.07 0.48 -17.44
CA THR A 72 -0.22 1.51 -18.45
C THR A 72 0.99 2.42 -18.61
N PRO A 73 1.07 3.20 -19.71
CA PRO A 73 2.15 4.18 -19.85
C PRO A 73 2.17 5.26 -18.76
N GLY A 74 1.03 5.48 -18.09
CA GLY A 74 0.92 6.44 -16.99
C GLY A 74 1.21 5.87 -15.61
N GLN A 75 1.77 4.66 -15.52
CA GLN A 75 2.05 4.03 -14.24
C GLN A 75 2.95 4.89 -13.36
N ARG A 76 2.54 5.08 -12.12
CA ARG A 76 3.32 5.82 -11.11
C ARG A 76 3.40 5.02 -9.82
N VAL A 77 4.56 5.10 -9.17
CA VAL A 77 4.78 4.51 -7.85
C VAL A 77 4.89 5.64 -6.84
N LEU A 78 4.05 5.59 -5.83
CA LEU A 78 4.05 6.54 -4.72
C LEU A 78 4.42 5.80 -3.44
N ARG A 79 5.25 6.42 -2.61
CA ARG A 79 5.79 5.80 -1.40
C ARG A 79 5.53 6.68 -0.19
N ARG A 80 5.48 6.04 0.98
CA ARG A 80 5.49 6.73 2.26
C ARG A 80 4.33 7.72 2.37
N SER A 81 4.57 8.96 2.73
CA SER A 81 3.48 9.94 2.90
C SER A 81 2.74 10.25 1.61
N ASP A 82 3.42 10.22 0.46
CA ASP A 82 2.77 10.41 -0.83
C ASP A 82 1.77 9.28 -1.12
N ALA A 83 2.11 8.05 -0.73
CA ALA A 83 1.20 6.91 -0.85
C ALA A 83 -0.05 7.12 0.03
N VAL A 84 0.11 7.61 1.24
CA VAL A 84 -1.01 7.89 2.15
C VAL A 84 -1.96 8.92 1.54
N VAL A 85 -1.41 10.01 1.01
CA VAL A 85 -2.20 11.05 0.34
C VAL A 85 -3.02 10.45 -0.80
N GLU A 86 -2.38 9.63 -1.64
CA GLU A 86 -3.03 9.03 -2.81
C GLU A 86 -4.12 8.03 -2.40
N VAL A 87 -3.87 7.22 -1.37
CA VAL A 87 -4.88 6.29 -0.85
C VAL A 87 -6.13 7.05 -0.38
N LEU A 88 -5.96 8.14 0.36
CA LEU A 88 -7.09 8.95 0.81
C LEU A 88 -7.87 9.52 -0.36
N ARG A 89 -7.17 10.00 -1.38
CA ARG A 89 -7.80 10.53 -2.59
C ARG A 89 -8.62 9.45 -3.30
N LEU A 90 -8.05 8.28 -3.48
CA LEU A 90 -8.69 7.16 -4.17
C LEU A 90 -9.90 6.61 -3.41
N LEU A 91 -9.89 6.71 -2.07
CA LEU A 91 -11.03 6.30 -1.24
C LEU A 91 -12.17 7.34 -1.22
N GLY A 92 -12.00 8.46 -1.90
CA GLY A 92 -13.00 9.51 -1.94
C GLY A 92 -12.92 10.51 -0.78
N TRP A 93 -11.90 10.42 0.05
CA TRP A 93 -11.67 11.33 1.17
C TRP A 93 -10.89 12.56 0.69
N ARG A 94 -11.44 13.27 -0.29
CA ARG A 94 -10.72 14.32 -1.01
C ARG A 94 -10.24 15.46 -0.14
N TRP A 95 -11.10 15.99 0.73
CA TRP A 95 -10.71 17.12 1.56
C TRP A 95 -9.61 16.76 2.56
N ARG A 96 -9.65 15.55 3.10
CA ARG A 96 -8.58 15.06 4.00
C ARG A 96 -7.29 14.84 3.24
N SER A 97 -7.38 14.31 2.03
CA SER A 97 -6.24 14.19 1.14
C SER A 97 -5.63 15.55 0.85
N HIS A 98 -6.44 16.54 0.53
CA HIS A 98 -5.97 17.90 0.27
C HIS A 98 -5.33 18.56 1.49
N LEU A 99 -5.91 18.37 2.69
CA LEU A 99 -5.33 18.87 3.92
C LEU A 99 -3.94 18.26 4.18
N LEU A 100 -3.82 16.97 4.00
CA LEU A 100 -2.54 16.28 4.18
C LEU A 100 -1.53 16.73 3.11
N ALA A 101 -1.97 16.87 1.87
CA ALA A 101 -1.12 17.32 0.77
C ALA A 101 -0.65 18.77 0.97
N ALA A 102 -1.43 19.60 1.68
CA ALA A 102 -1.06 20.98 2.00
C ALA A 102 0.08 21.07 3.02
N VAL A 103 0.31 20.03 3.81
CA VAL A 103 1.46 19.96 4.71
C VAL A 103 2.73 19.87 3.84
N PRO A 104 3.76 20.70 4.10
CA PRO A 104 4.99 20.63 3.33
C PRO A 104 5.56 19.21 3.33
N ARG A 105 6.03 18.77 2.18
CA ARG A 105 6.49 17.39 2.01
C ARG A 105 7.56 17.00 3.03
N ARG A 106 8.46 17.91 3.37
CA ARG A 106 9.51 17.66 4.38
C ARG A 106 8.91 17.31 5.72
N LEU A 107 7.87 18.03 6.16
CA LEU A 107 7.20 17.75 7.42
C LEU A 107 6.43 16.45 7.39
N ARG A 108 5.72 16.16 6.28
CA ARG A 108 5.02 14.88 6.09
C ARG A 108 6.00 13.71 6.15
N GLU A 109 7.11 13.82 5.45
CA GLU A 109 8.13 12.77 5.42
C GLU A 109 8.80 12.61 6.79
N ALA A 110 9.05 13.69 7.51
CA ALA A 110 9.61 13.61 8.86
C ALA A 110 8.66 12.86 9.79
N GLY A 111 7.37 13.21 9.78
CA GLY A 111 6.36 12.53 10.58
C GLY A 111 6.22 11.05 10.19
N TYR A 112 6.20 10.77 8.91
CA TYR A 112 6.13 9.41 8.41
C TYR A 112 7.35 8.60 8.85
N SER A 113 8.55 9.19 8.77
CA SER A 113 9.79 8.53 9.19
C SER A 113 9.78 8.16 10.67
N ILE A 114 9.25 9.04 11.53
CA ILE A 114 9.11 8.75 12.95
C ILE A 114 8.19 7.55 13.16
N VAL A 115 7.01 7.55 12.54
CA VAL A 115 6.05 6.46 12.65
C VAL A 115 6.65 5.16 12.10
N ALA A 116 7.26 5.22 10.93
CA ALA A 116 7.88 4.05 10.29
C ALA A 116 9.01 3.47 11.15
N GLY A 117 9.79 4.35 11.79
CA GLY A 117 10.91 3.91 12.64
C GLY A 117 10.48 3.23 13.93
N VAL A 118 9.29 3.54 14.44
CA VAL A 118 8.79 3.00 15.70
C VAL A 118 7.63 2.02 15.52
N ARG A 119 7.21 1.75 14.28
CA ARG A 119 6.01 0.96 14.02
C ARG A 119 6.03 -0.44 14.63
N TYR A 120 7.16 -1.11 14.60
CA TYR A 120 7.29 -2.43 15.21
C TYR A 120 7.27 -2.38 16.73
N ARG A 121 7.84 -1.33 17.30
CA ARG A 121 7.93 -1.15 18.75
C ARG A 121 6.58 -0.81 19.38
N ILE A 122 5.80 0.06 18.72
CA ILE A 122 4.52 0.54 19.24
C ILE A 122 3.36 -0.38 18.84
N PHE A 123 3.29 -0.78 17.57
CA PHE A 123 2.16 -1.52 17.01
C PHE A 123 2.41 -3.02 16.95
N GLY A 124 3.67 -3.43 17.03
CA GLY A 124 4.05 -4.83 17.01
C GLY A 124 4.40 -5.34 15.62
N ARG A 125 4.92 -6.56 15.63
CA ARG A 125 5.38 -7.23 14.43
C ARG A 125 4.93 -8.68 14.47
N TYR A 126 4.40 -9.19 13.38
CA TYR A 126 4.02 -10.60 13.25
C TYR A 126 5.25 -11.44 12.95
N ALA A 127 5.27 -12.65 13.46
CA ALA A 127 6.36 -13.60 13.17
C ALA A 127 6.35 -14.01 11.70
N VAL A 128 5.15 -14.15 11.12
CA VAL A 128 4.95 -14.45 9.70
C VAL A 128 3.84 -13.53 9.19
N CYS A 129 3.81 -13.31 7.87
CA CYS A 129 2.75 -12.51 7.26
C CYS A 129 1.39 -13.20 7.45
N PRO A 130 0.42 -12.57 8.15
CA PRO A 130 -0.90 -13.15 8.32
C PRO A 130 -1.63 -13.30 6.98
N LEU A 131 -2.45 -14.34 6.87
CA LEU A 131 -3.29 -14.53 5.70
C LEU A 131 -4.48 -13.55 5.74
N PRO A 132 -4.88 -13.02 4.58
CA PRO A 132 -6.07 -12.16 4.54
C PRO A 132 -7.34 -12.95 4.80
N PRO A 133 -8.43 -12.27 5.24
CA PRO A 133 -9.73 -12.92 5.38
C PRO A 133 -10.18 -13.57 4.07
N HIS A 134 -10.87 -14.69 4.18
CA HIS A 134 -11.29 -15.48 3.01
C HIS A 134 -12.09 -14.66 2.00
N GLU A 135 -12.97 -13.77 2.47
CA GLU A 135 -13.88 -12.99 1.63
C GLU A 135 -13.16 -12.01 0.69
N VAL A 136 -11.97 -11.58 1.06
CA VAL A 136 -11.19 -10.58 0.29
C VAL A 136 -9.90 -11.15 -0.28
N ARG A 137 -9.67 -12.44 -0.10
CA ARG A 137 -8.40 -13.09 -0.49
C ARG A 137 -8.10 -12.95 -1.98
N GLU A 138 -9.12 -12.91 -2.82
CA GLU A 138 -8.98 -12.74 -4.26
C GLU A 138 -8.38 -11.38 -4.65
N ARG A 139 -8.44 -10.39 -3.75
CA ARG A 139 -7.88 -9.06 -3.98
C ARG A 139 -6.39 -8.99 -3.61
N PHE A 140 -5.87 -10.05 -3.02
CA PHE A 140 -4.45 -10.17 -2.67
C PHE A 140 -3.74 -11.05 -3.69
N PHE A 141 -2.50 -10.71 -4.00
CA PHE A 141 -1.69 -11.47 -4.95
C PHE A 141 -0.23 -11.53 -4.49
N GLY A 142 0.57 -12.30 -5.21
CA GLY A 142 1.99 -12.40 -4.95
C GLY A 142 2.38 -13.36 -3.83
N GLY A 143 1.46 -14.19 -3.41
CA GLY A 143 1.71 -15.20 -2.41
C GLY A 143 1.55 -14.72 -1.02
#